data_0f8da1a6d6bea7f9a2148aaa519029b6
#
_entry.id   0f8da1a6d6bea7f9a2148aaa519029b6
#
_cell.length_a   1.000
_cell.length_b   1.000
_cell.length_c   1.000
_cell.angle_alpha   90.00
_cell.angle_beta   90.00
_cell.angle_gamma   90.00
#
_symmetry.space_group_name_H-M   'P 1'
#
loop_
_entity.id
_entity.type
_entity.pdbx_description
1 polymer ?
#
loop_
_entity_poly.entity_id
_entity_poly.type
_entity_poly.pdbx_seq_one_letter_code
_entity_poly.pdbx_strand_id
1 'polypeptide(L)'
;MCIRDSIECGVIRTKARDSLAHRLHDIHAGIAELIERHRPDAVAIEDVFYARNVRTTIVLGHARGVILLAAVQAHIEISEYPPAEIKKTIVGTGNATKQQVQFMVTRLLRLKTAPEPADAADGVATALTRLMIARLPRIADELARL
;
A
#
# COMPACT_ATOMS: atom_id res chain seq x y z
N MET A 1 -10.08 13.50 17.06
CA MET A 1 -10.20 13.86 15.63
C MET A 1 -9.19 13.02 14.87
N CYS A 2 -9.64 12.17 13.96
CA CYS A 2 -8.74 11.32 13.20
C CYS A 2 -8.42 12.02 11.90
N ILE A 3 -7.22 12.56 11.82
CA ILE A 3 -6.69 13.17 10.60
C ILE A 3 -6.32 12.00 9.68
N ARG A 4 -6.98 11.93 8.53
CA ARG A 4 -6.64 11.05 7.43
C ARG A 4 -6.14 11.94 6.31
N ASP A 5 -4.85 12.23 6.34
CA ASP A 5 -4.22 13.05 5.32
C ASP A 5 -3.30 12.18 4.47
N SER A 6 -3.33 12.40 3.16
CA SER A 6 -2.31 11.88 2.27
C SER A 6 -1.16 12.87 2.25
N ILE A 7 -0.01 12.44 2.75
CA ILE A 7 1.20 13.27 2.76
C ILE A 7 1.84 13.26 1.37
N GLU A 8 2.00 12.06 0.81
CA GLU A 8 2.60 11.83 -0.50
C GLU A 8 2.02 10.57 -1.12
N CYS A 9 1.82 10.56 -2.42
CA CYS A 9 1.50 9.37 -3.19
C CYS A 9 2.19 9.43 -4.56
N GLY A 10 2.55 8.28 -5.10
CA GLY A 10 3.23 8.20 -6.39
C GLY A 10 3.67 6.79 -6.73
N VAL A 11 4.60 6.69 -7.67
CA VAL A 11 5.18 5.43 -8.12
C VAL A 11 6.70 5.54 -8.22
N ILE A 12 7.40 4.50 -7.80
CA ILE A 12 8.84 4.36 -8.02
C ILE A 12 9.02 3.79 -9.43
N ARG A 13 9.61 4.58 -10.32
CA ARG A 13 9.84 4.19 -11.72
C ARG A 13 11.23 3.61 -11.88
N THR A 14 11.32 2.45 -12.53
CA THR A 14 12.58 1.83 -12.93
C THR A 14 12.72 1.83 -14.45
N LYS A 15 13.93 1.86 -14.98
CA LYS A 15 14.16 1.83 -16.43
C LYS A 15 14.04 0.39 -16.93
N ALA A 16 13.19 0.16 -17.93
CA ALA A 16 12.94 -1.18 -18.48
C ALA A 16 14.21 -1.84 -19.10
N ARG A 17 15.18 -1.02 -19.54
CA ARG A 17 16.46 -1.48 -20.12
C ARG A 17 17.47 -1.94 -19.05
N ASP A 18 17.28 -1.58 -17.81
CA ASP A 18 18.20 -1.92 -16.74
C ASP A 18 18.00 -3.39 -16.31
N SER A 19 19.06 -4.02 -15.81
CA SER A 19 18.97 -5.39 -15.30
C SER A 19 17.98 -5.47 -14.14
N LEU A 20 17.43 -6.66 -13.90
CA LEU A 20 16.53 -6.89 -12.76
C LEU A 20 17.19 -6.44 -11.44
N ALA A 21 18.46 -6.75 -11.23
CA ALA A 21 19.19 -6.38 -10.02
C ALA A 21 19.23 -4.86 -9.81
N HIS A 22 19.51 -4.07 -10.84
CA HIS A 22 19.50 -2.60 -10.75
C HIS A 22 18.09 -2.06 -10.47
N ARG A 23 17.08 -2.61 -11.13
CA ARG A 23 15.69 -2.22 -10.89
C ARG A 23 15.24 -2.51 -9.45
N LEU A 24 15.65 -3.64 -8.89
CA LEU A 24 15.38 -4.00 -7.49
C LEU A 24 16.11 -3.07 -6.52
N HIS A 25 17.36 -2.71 -6.84
CA HIS A 25 18.10 -1.71 -6.08
C HIS A 25 17.37 -0.36 -6.06
N ASP A 26 16.90 0.12 -7.20
CA ASP A 26 16.19 1.39 -7.31
C ASP A 26 14.88 1.38 -6.50
N ILE A 27 14.14 0.26 -6.52
CA ILE A 27 12.93 0.09 -5.70
C ILE A 27 13.29 0.14 -4.21
N HIS A 28 14.30 -0.62 -3.80
CA HIS A 28 14.75 -0.64 -2.40
C HIS A 28 15.18 0.74 -1.93
N ALA A 29 16.01 1.43 -2.71
CA ALA A 29 16.51 2.77 -2.40
C ALA A 29 15.35 3.79 -2.28
N GLY A 30 14.38 3.75 -3.22
CA GLY A 30 13.21 4.62 -3.16
C GLY A 30 12.33 4.39 -1.94
N ILE A 31 12.12 3.13 -1.54
CA ILE A 31 11.37 2.81 -0.31
C ILE A 31 12.15 3.25 0.93
N ALA A 32 13.46 2.99 0.99
CA ALA A 32 14.31 3.41 2.11
C ALA A 32 14.30 4.94 2.28
N GLU A 33 14.37 5.70 1.17
CA GLU A 33 14.28 7.16 1.19
C GLU A 33 12.92 7.65 1.72
N LEU A 34 11.80 7.04 1.29
CA LEU A 34 10.48 7.37 1.79
C LEU A 34 10.34 7.09 3.29
N ILE A 35 10.87 5.96 3.75
CA ILE A 35 10.88 5.58 5.17
C ILE A 35 11.69 6.59 5.99
N GLU A 36 12.89 6.97 5.54
CA GLU A 36 13.73 7.94 6.23
C GLU A 36 13.08 9.32 6.29
N ARG A 37 12.46 9.76 5.19
CA ARG A 37 11.79 11.07 5.07
C ARG A 37 10.55 11.18 5.95
N HIS A 38 9.70 10.15 5.96
CA HIS A 38 8.38 10.21 6.60
C HIS A 38 8.32 9.51 7.94
N ARG A 39 9.30 8.65 8.27
CA ARG A 39 9.37 7.87 9.53
C ARG A 39 8.02 7.24 9.90
N PRO A 40 7.45 6.39 9.04
CA PRO A 40 6.15 5.79 9.29
C PRO A 40 6.23 4.78 10.44
N ASP A 41 5.14 4.64 11.19
CA ASP A 41 5.02 3.63 12.25
C ASP A 41 4.77 2.23 11.70
N ALA A 42 4.18 2.13 10.49
CA ALA A 42 3.88 0.86 9.85
C ALA A 42 3.95 0.97 8.32
N VAL A 43 4.29 -0.14 7.69
CA VAL A 43 4.24 -0.35 6.24
C VAL A 43 3.13 -1.34 5.93
N ALA A 44 2.24 -0.98 5.02
CA ALA A 44 1.21 -1.86 4.50
C ALA A 44 1.56 -2.28 3.07
N ILE A 45 1.48 -3.57 2.79
CA ILE A 45 1.85 -4.15 1.50
C ILE A 45 0.67 -4.98 0.97
N GLU A 46 0.33 -4.78 -0.30
CA GLU A 46 -0.61 -5.66 -0.98
C GLU A 46 0.03 -7.02 -1.22
N ASP A 47 -0.67 -8.09 -0.83
CA ASP A 47 -0.22 -9.45 -1.10
C ASP A 47 -0.53 -9.82 -2.54
N VAL A 48 0.50 -10.22 -3.29
CA VAL A 48 0.36 -10.56 -4.71
C VAL A 48 0.08 -12.05 -4.84
N PHE A 49 -1.19 -12.38 -5.10
CA PHE A 49 -1.60 -13.70 -5.52
C PHE A 49 -1.56 -13.79 -7.06
N TYR A 50 -0.72 -14.64 -7.62
CA TYR A 50 -0.68 -15.09 -9.02
C TYR A 50 -0.98 -14.03 -10.12
N ALA A 51 0.04 -13.61 -10.83
CA ALA A 51 -0.12 -13.08 -12.17
C ALA A 51 -0.40 -14.25 -13.14
N ARG A 52 -1.14 -13.98 -14.24
CA ARG A 52 -1.40 -14.98 -15.30
C ARG A 52 -0.12 -15.55 -15.93
N ASN A 53 0.99 -14.86 -15.78
CA ASN A 53 2.29 -15.23 -16.31
C ASN A 53 3.26 -15.48 -15.15
N VAL A 54 3.83 -16.67 -15.10
CA VAL A 54 4.77 -17.11 -14.06
C VAL A 54 5.99 -16.17 -13.97
N ARG A 55 6.53 -15.73 -15.10
CA ARG A 55 7.68 -14.80 -15.12
C ARG A 55 7.33 -13.46 -14.46
N THR A 56 6.15 -12.94 -14.73
CA THR A 56 5.67 -11.71 -14.09
C THR A 56 5.49 -11.91 -12.59
N THR A 57 4.93 -13.04 -12.16
CA THR A 57 4.77 -13.37 -10.74
C THR A 57 6.12 -13.40 -10.03
N ILE A 58 7.13 -14.01 -10.63
CA ILE A 58 8.50 -14.07 -10.07
C ILE A 58 9.09 -12.66 -9.92
N VAL A 59 8.99 -11.82 -10.95
CA VAL A 59 9.51 -10.44 -10.91
C VAL A 59 8.80 -9.58 -9.84
N LEU A 60 7.48 -9.71 -9.73
CA LEU A 60 6.70 -9.05 -8.67
C LEU A 60 7.09 -9.54 -7.28
N GLY A 61 7.34 -10.85 -7.13
CA GLY A 61 7.83 -11.43 -5.87
C GLY A 61 9.20 -10.87 -5.47
N HIS A 62 10.13 -10.70 -6.42
CA HIS A 62 11.42 -10.05 -6.16
C HIS A 62 11.24 -8.59 -5.72
N ALA A 63 10.41 -7.80 -6.42
CA ALA A 63 10.12 -6.42 -6.05
C ALA A 63 9.51 -6.33 -4.65
N ARG A 64 8.53 -7.20 -4.33
CA ARG A 64 7.94 -7.30 -3.01
C ARG A 64 8.98 -7.65 -1.93
N GLY A 65 9.87 -8.59 -2.22
CA GLY A 65 10.93 -8.99 -1.30
C GLY A 65 11.85 -7.83 -0.90
N VAL A 66 12.22 -6.94 -1.82
CA VAL A 66 13.06 -5.78 -1.49
C VAL A 66 12.31 -4.71 -0.71
N ILE A 67 10.99 -4.57 -0.91
CA ILE A 67 10.14 -3.67 -0.12
C ILE A 67 10.06 -4.18 1.33
N LEU A 68 9.80 -5.48 1.53
CA LEU A 68 9.81 -6.12 2.85
C LEU A 68 11.15 -5.95 3.54
N LEU A 69 12.26 -6.15 2.81
CA LEU A 69 13.60 -5.98 3.33
C LEU A 69 13.86 -4.56 3.82
N ALA A 70 13.48 -3.55 3.04
CA ALA A 70 13.65 -2.15 3.44
C ALA A 70 12.88 -1.83 4.73
N ALA A 71 11.66 -2.32 4.89
CA ALA A 71 10.85 -2.13 6.09
C ALA A 71 11.47 -2.83 7.32
N VAL A 72 11.94 -4.07 7.16
CA VAL A 72 12.61 -4.83 8.24
C VAL A 72 13.91 -4.15 8.67
N GLN A 73 14.73 -3.68 7.74
CA GLN A 73 15.96 -2.95 8.03
C GLN A 73 15.72 -1.66 8.80
N ALA A 74 14.57 -1.03 8.58
CA ALA A 74 14.16 0.16 9.30
C ALA A 74 13.41 -0.14 10.62
N HIS A 75 13.26 -1.41 11.01
CA HIS A 75 12.54 -1.86 12.21
C HIS A 75 11.06 -1.39 12.27
N ILE A 76 10.39 -1.33 11.11
CA ILE A 76 9.01 -0.88 11.00
C ILE A 76 8.07 -2.08 10.95
N GLU A 77 6.91 -1.97 11.62
CA GLU A 77 5.85 -2.96 11.57
C GLU A 77 5.33 -3.15 10.13
N ILE A 78 5.20 -4.42 9.71
CA ILE A 78 4.71 -4.77 8.38
C ILE A 78 3.34 -5.43 8.51
N SER A 79 2.40 -4.98 7.67
CA SER A 79 1.09 -5.60 7.51
C SER A 79 0.85 -5.92 6.04
N GLU A 80 0.37 -7.12 5.77
CA GLU A 80 0.14 -7.63 4.41
C GLU A 80 -1.35 -7.90 4.22
N TYR A 81 -1.91 -7.44 3.11
CA TYR A 81 -3.34 -7.53 2.83
C TYR A 81 -3.61 -8.12 1.45
N PRO A 82 -4.45 -9.17 1.34
CA PRO A 82 -4.94 -9.66 0.06
C PRO A 82 -5.73 -8.58 -0.70
N PRO A 83 -5.68 -8.54 -2.04
CA PRO A 83 -6.43 -7.56 -2.84
C PRO A 83 -7.93 -7.52 -2.53
N ALA A 84 -8.53 -8.69 -2.29
CA ALA A 84 -9.96 -8.79 -1.95
C ALA A 84 -10.28 -8.12 -0.60
N GLU A 85 -9.39 -8.19 0.37
CA GLU A 85 -9.55 -7.55 1.68
C GLU A 85 -9.43 -6.04 1.56
N ILE A 86 -8.45 -5.54 0.80
CA ILE A 86 -8.31 -4.11 0.50
C ILE A 86 -9.58 -3.57 -0.13
N LYS A 87 -10.09 -4.23 -1.18
CA LYS A 87 -11.33 -3.84 -1.86
C LYS A 87 -12.53 -3.86 -0.92
N LYS A 88 -12.67 -4.90 -0.11
CA LYS A 88 -13.76 -5.02 0.87
C LYS A 88 -13.70 -3.90 1.91
N THR A 89 -12.52 -3.57 2.41
CA THR A 89 -12.33 -2.51 3.41
C THR A 89 -12.63 -1.13 2.85
N ILE A 90 -12.19 -0.84 1.62
CA ILE A 90 -12.32 0.49 1.02
C ILE A 90 -13.70 0.72 0.40
N VAL A 91 -14.27 -0.29 -0.28
CA VAL A 91 -15.51 -0.16 -1.06
C VAL A 91 -16.69 -0.91 -0.43
N GLY A 92 -16.43 -1.89 0.45
CA GLY A 92 -17.45 -2.75 1.04
C GLY A 92 -17.61 -4.10 0.32
N THR A 93 -16.95 -4.33 -0.81
CA THR A 93 -16.99 -5.59 -1.55
C THR A 93 -15.62 -5.96 -2.13
N GLY A 94 -15.26 -7.25 -2.03
CA GLY A 94 -14.00 -7.78 -2.58
C GLY A 94 -13.92 -7.79 -4.11
N ASN A 95 -15.07 -7.65 -4.80
CA ASN A 95 -15.16 -7.64 -6.27
C ASN A 95 -15.15 -6.21 -6.86
N ALA A 96 -14.82 -5.20 -6.07
CA ALA A 96 -14.76 -3.81 -6.53
C ALA A 96 -13.81 -3.64 -7.72
N THR A 97 -14.19 -2.78 -8.67
CA THR A 97 -13.34 -2.39 -9.79
C THR A 97 -12.26 -1.40 -9.34
N LYS A 98 -11.19 -1.24 -10.14
CA LYS A 98 -10.16 -0.22 -9.88
C LYS A 98 -10.76 1.18 -9.81
N GLN A 99 -11.70 1.51 -10.66
CA GLN A 99 -12.37 2.82 -10.66
C GLN A 99 -13.15 3.07 -9.36
N GLN A 100 -13.83 2.03 -8.84
CA GLN A 100 -14.53 2.15 -7.56
C GLN A 100 -13.57 2.36 -6.40
N VAL A 101 -12.44 1.65 -6.37
CA VAL A 101 -11.38 1.84 -5.36
C VAL A 101 -10.82 3.27 -5.44
N GLN A 102 -10.43 3.73 -6.64
CA GLN A 102 -9.91 5.07 -6.86
C GLN A 102 -10.91 6.16 -6.44
N PHE A 103 -12.19 6.00 -6.79
CA PHE A 103 -13.25 6.91 -6.37
C PHE A 103 -13.38 6.97 -4.84
N MET A 104 -13.41 5.81 -4.17
CA MET A 104 -13.54 5.76 -2.72
C MET A 104 -12.32 6.33 -2.00
N VAL A 105 -11.09 6.05 -2.47
CA VAL A 105 -9.86 6.66 -1.94
C VAL A 105 -9.93 8.18 -2.02
N THR A 106 -10.32 8.72 -3.19
CA THR A 106 -10.48 10.16 -3.40
C THR A 106 -11.47 10.78 -2.40
N ARG A 107 -12.59 10.09 -2.15
CA ARG A 107 -13.62 10.55 -1.20
C ARG A 107 -13.19 10.45 0.25
N LEU A 108 -12.59 9.31 0.65
CA LEU A 108 -12.17 9.07 2.03
C LEU A 108 -11.10 10.05 2.50
N LEU A 109 -10.18 10.43 1.60
CA LEU A 109 -9.11 11.40 1.86
C LEU A 109 -9.47 12.84 1.47
N ARG A 110 -10.68 13.07 0.93
CA ARG A 110 -11.14 14.40 0.48
C ARG A 110 -10.17 15.05 -0.51
N LEU A 111 -9.59 14.25 -1.39
CA LEU A 111 -8.67 14.74 -2.41
C LEU A 111 -9.40 15.56 -3.47
N LYS A 112 -8.77 16.59 -4.00
CA LYS A 112 -9.30 17.40 -5.11
C LYS A 112 -9.35 16.62 -6.43
N THR A 113 -8.34 15.78 -6.64
CA THR A 113 -8.18 14.91 -7.81
C THR A 113 -7.85 13.50 -7.37
N ALA A 114 -8.21 12.52 -8.19
CA ALA A 114 -7.84 11.13 -7.93
C ALA A 114 -6.31 10.96 -8.01
N PRO A 115 -5.71 10.05 -7.19
CA PRO A 115 -4.30 9.73 -7.31
C PRO A 115 -3.97 9.21 -8.71
N GLU A 116 -2.87 9.71 -9.28
CA GLU A 116 -2.36 9.30 -10.59
C GLU A 116 -0.90 8.88 -10.49
N PRO A 117 -0.47 7.84 -11.23
CA PRO A 117 -1.29 6.93 -12.03
C PRO A 117 -2.20 6.04 -11.14
N ALA A 118 -3.10 5.25 -11.77
CA ALA A 118 -4.05 4.40 -11.04
C ALA A 118 -3.38 3.47 -9.99
N ASP A 119 -2.16 3.02 -10.25
CA ASP A 119 -1.38 2.19 -9.31
C ASP A 119 -1.02 2.96 -8.02
N ALA A 120 -0.93 4.28 -8.06
CA ALA A 120 -0.76 5.10 -6.86
C ALA A 120 -1.99 5.02 -5.96
N ALA A 121 -3.19 4.94 -6.53
CA ALA A 121 -4.43 4.76 -5.79
C ALA A 121 -4.50 3.40 -5.08
N ASP A 122 -3.95 2.34 -5.69
CA ASP A 122 -3.86 1.00 -5.08
C ASP A 122 -2.95 1.04 -3.83
N GLY A 123 -1.81 1.72 -3.90
CA GLY A 123 -0.93 1.93 -2.75
C GLY A 123 -1.62 2.71 -1.61
N VAL A 124 -2.34 3.77 -1.95
CA VAL A 124 -3.10 4.56 -0.96
C VAL A 124 -4.23 3.73 -0.34
N ALA A 125 -4.94 2.90 -1.13
CA ALA A 125 -5.98 2.00 -0.64
C ALA A 125 -5.41 0.99 0.37
N THR A 126 -4.23 0.44 0.09
CA THR A 126 -3.52 -0.49 0.98
C THR A 126 -3.17 0.19 2.32
N ALA A 127 -2.62 1.40 2.29
CA ALA A 127 -2.31 2.18 3.49
C ALA A 127 -3.57 2.51 4.31
N LEU A 128 -4.66 2.94 3.64
CA LEU A 128 -5.94 3.20 4.30
C LEU A 128 -6.52 1.93 4.95
N THR A 129 -6.38 0.77 4.32
CA THR A 129 -6.81 -0.52 4.87
C THR A 129 -6.14 -0.77 6.22
N ARG A 130 -4.82 -0.60 6.32
CA ARG A 130 -4.08 -0.71 7.60
C ARG A 130 -4.62 0.25 8.65
N LEU A 131 -4.83 1.50 8.29
CA LEU A 131 -5.36 2.52 9.22
C LEU A 131 -6.78 2.21 9.70
N MET A 132 -7.64 1.66 8.84
CA MET A 132 -9.02 1.32 9.19
C MET A 132 -9.07 0.09 10.08
N ILE A 133 -8.31 -0.97 9.76
CA ILE A 133 -8.26 -2.21 10.54
C ILE A 133 -7.63 -1.97 11.92
N ALA A 134 -6.55 -1.20 12.01
CA ALA A 134 -5.88 -0.89 13.28
C ALA A 134 -6.76 -0.11 14.29
N ARG A 135 -7.86 0.47 13.84
CA ARG A 135 -8.80 1.22 14.69
C ARG A 135 -9.93 0.38 15.25
N LEU A 136 -10.28 -0.72 14.59
CA LEU A 136 -11.39 -1.58 15.01
C LEU A 136 -11.26 -2.06 16.46
N PRO A 137 -10.09 -2.53 16.94
CA PRO A 137 -9.92 -2.93 18.33
C PRO A 137 -10.12 -1.77 19.32
N ARG A 138 -9.57 -0.58 19.01
CA ARG A 138 -9.70 0.59 19.89
C ARG A 138 -11.15 1.03 20.09
N ILE A 139 -11.93 1.03 19.01
CA ILE A 139 -13.37 1.36 19.08
C ILE A 139 -14.14 0.30 19.88
N ALA A 140 -13.82 -0.99 19.66
CA ALA A 140 -14.43 -2.08 20.42
C ALA A 140 -14.12 -1.97 21.93
N ASP A 141 -12.87 -1.65 22.28
CA ASP A 141 -12.46 -1.44 23.68
C ASP A 141 -13.10 -0.22 24.33
N GLU A 142 -13.29 0.86 23.57
CA GLU A 142 -14.00 2.06 24.05
C GLU A 142 -15.49 1.78 24.28
N LEU A 143 -16.13 1.04 23.38
CA LEU A 143 -17.55 0.65 23.53
C LEU A 143 -17.77 -0.35 24.67
N ALA A 144 -16.82 -1.24 24.93
CA ALA A 144 -16.90 -2.19 26.04
C ALA A 144 -16.73 -1.54 27.43
N ARG A 145 -16.29 -0.29 27.50
CA ARG A 145 -16.13 0.48 28.74
C ARG A 145 -17.32 1.40 29.08
N LEU A 146 -18.29 1.48 28.15
CA LEU A 146 -19.56 2.21 28.34
C LEU A 146 -20.64 1.29 28.91
#